data_68e542dc2092917b3c5fef70f2983005
#
_entry.id   68e542dc2092917b3c5fef70f2983005
#
_cell.length_a   1.000
_cell.length_b   1.000
_cell.length_c   1.000
_cell.angle_alpha   90.00
_cell.angle_beta   90.00
_cell.angle_gamma   90.00
#
_symmetry.space_group_name_H-M   'P 1'
#
loop_
_entity.id
_entity.type
_entity.pdbx_description
1 polymer ?
#
loop_
_entity_poly.entity_id
_entity_poly.type
_entity_poly.pdbx_seq_one_letter_code
_entity_poly.pdbx_strand_id
1 'polypeptide(L)'
;GICFEINEAAARIARQVADEHASDIKPRFVAGSIGPTNRTASLSPDVNQPGYRNICFDELVEAYTEATRGLVAGGADILLIETVFDTLNAKAAIFAADVVNKELADPLPLIISGTITDASGRTLSGQTCEAFLYSVEHSKPLAVGLNCALGAEQSVSYTHLRAHETTDN
;
A
#
# COMPACT_ATOMS: atom_id res chain seq x y z
N GLY A 1 19.19 -3.41 -8.42
CA GLY A 1 18.81 -2.90 -9.75
C GLY A 1 18.27 -1.47 -9.69
N ILE A 2 17.92 -0.89 -10.82
CA ILE A 2 17.47 0.52 -10.90
C ILE A 2 16.24 0.81 -10.04
N CYS A 3 15.35 -0.15 -9.88
CA CYS A 3 14.17 -0.03 -9.01
C CYS A 3 14.59 0.19 -7.56
N PHE A 4 15.51 -0.61 -7.06
CA PHE A 4 16.08 -0.44 -5.72
C PHE A 4 16.71 0.94 -5.55
N GLU A 5 17.58 1.35 -6.48
CA GLU A 5 18.33 2.62 -6.40
C GLU A 5 17.42 3.85 -6.39
N ILE A 6 16.35 3.85 -7.21
CA ILE A 6 15.38 4.95 -7.25
C ILE A 6 14.61 5.04 -5.93
N ASN A 7 14.14 3.91 -5.40
CA ASN A 7 13.38 3.88 -4.15
C ASN A 7 14.26 4.25 -2.96
N GLU A 8 15.51 3.78 -2.92
CA GLU A 8 16.49 4.18 -1.91
C GLU A 8 16.75 5.68 -1.93
N ALA A 9 17.02 6.24 -3.10
CA ALA A 9 17.28 7.67 -3.25
C ALA A 9 16.07 8.53 -2.83
N ALA A 10 14.86 8.13 -3.22
CA ALA A 10 13.63 8.82 -2.85
C ALA A 10 13.40 8.83 -1.33
N ALA A 11 13.54 7.68 -0.68
CA ALA A 11 13.40 7.57 0.77
C ALA A 11 14.50 8.36 1.51
N ARG A 12 15.74 8.35 1.02
CA ARG A 12 16.85 9.12 1.59
C ARG A 12 16.62 10.62 1.55
N ILE A 13 16.07 11.15 0.44
CA ILE A 13 15.70 12.56 0.33
C ILE A 13 14.62 12.92 1.36
N ALA A 14 13.58 12.08 1.47
CA ALA A 14 12.52 12.28 2.45
C ALA A 14 13.06 12.20 3.90
N ARG A 15 13.97 11.27 4.18
CA ARG A 15 14.63 11.12 5.49
C ARG A 15 15.43 12.37 5.86
N GLN A 16 16.23 12.90 4.94
CA GLN A 16 16.98 14.12 5.17
C GLN A 16 16.07 15.29 5.58
N VAL A 17 14.98 15.51 4.83
CA VAL A 17 14.03 16.59 5.14
C VAL A 17 13.31 16.34 6.47
N ALA A 18 12.94 15.09 6.74
CA ALA A 18 12.30 14.72 8.01
C ALA A 18 13.22 15.01 9.19
N ASP A 19 14.51 14.68 9.11
CA ASP A 19 15.51 14.93 10.16
C ASP A 19 15.77 16.43 10.38
N GLU A 20 15.82 17.21 9.31
CA GLU A 20 15.96 18.67 9.39
C GLU A 20 14.79 19.35 10.13
N HIS A 21 13.61 18.76 10.11
CA HIS A 21 12.38 19.29 10.71
C HIS A 21 11.91 18.53 11.95
N ALA A 22 12.61 17.50 12.38
CA ALA A 22 12.31 16.75 13.58
C ALA A 22 12.79 17.47 14.84
N SER A 23 12.14 17.18 15.96
CA SER A 23 12.60 17.54 17.30
C SER A 23 12.10 16.49 18.31
N ASP A 24 12.63 16.48 19.52
CA ASP A 24 12.25 15.54 20.56
C ASP A 24 10.74 15.56 20.87
N ILE A 25 10.10 16.74 20.73
CA ILE A 25 8.66 16.92 20.97
C ILE A 25 7.81 16.78 19.70
N LYS A 26 8.42 16.75 18.52
CA LYS A 26 7.76 16.61 17.21
C LYS A 26 8.59 15.73 16.29
N PRO A 27 8.58 14.42 16.50
CA PRO A 27 9.24 13.49 15.59
C PRO A 27 8.63 13.57 14.18
N ARG A 28 9.40 13.26 13.16
CA ARG A 28 8.99 13.18 11.77
C ARG A 28 9.32 11.79 11.25
N PHE A 29 8.35 11.18 10.58
CA PHE A 29 8.49 9.85 10.03
C PHE A 29 8.43 9.88 8.51
N VAL A 30 9.15 8.98 7.88
CA VAL A 30 9.14 8.78 6.43
C VAL A 30 8.27 7.57 6.12
N ALA A 31 7.19 7.81 5.38
CA ALA A 31 6.38 6.73 4.81
C ALA A 31 6.92 6.39 3.42
N GLY A 32 7.48 5.21 3.28
CA GLY A 32 7.92 4.65 2.00
C GLY A 32 6.71 4.21 1.19
N SER A 33 6.41 4.94 0.10
CA SER A 33 5.24 4.69 -0.74
C SER A 33 5.48 3.52 -1.69
N ILE A 34 4.55 2.56 -1.67
CA ILE A 34 4.48 1.40 -2.56
C ILE A 34 3.17 1.54 -3.35
N GLY A 35 3.26 2.15 -4.52
CA GLY A 35 2.12 2.38 -5.41
C GLY A 35 1.78 1.15 -6.27
N PRO A 36 0.69 1.25 -7.06
CA PRO A 36 0.33 0.22 -8.01
C PRO A 36 1.35 0.13 -9.16
N THR A 37 1.51 -1.05 -9.73
CA THR A 37 2.26 -1.24 -10.96
C THR A 37 1.40 -0.89 -12.19
N ASN A 38 2.03 -0.77 -13.34
CA ASN A 38 1.34 -0.59 -14.63
C ASN A 38 0.65 -1.87 -15.14
N ARG A 39 0.69 -2.96 -14.36
CA ARG A 39 0.04 -4.25 -14.67
C ARG A 39 -0.82 -4.67 -13.50
N THR A 40 -1.94 -5.32 -13.81
CA THR A 40 -2.89 -5.83 -12.82
C THR A 40 -2.99 -7.34 -12.91
N ALA A 41 -3.00 -8.01 -11.75
CA ALA A 41 -3.12 -9.46 -11.69
C ALA A 41 -4.58 -9.94 -11.71
N SER A 42 -5.56 -9.08 -11.39
CA SER A 42 -6.98 -9.44 -11.38
C SER A 42 -7.70 -9.10 -12.69
N LEU A 43 -7.22 -8.11 -13.43
CA LEU A 43 -7.89 -7.59 -14.64
C LEU A 43 -7.15 -8.02 -15.90
N SER A 44 -7.91 -8.37 -16.94
CA SER A 44 -7.33 -8.59 -18.26
C SER A 44 -7.04 -7.24 -18.94
N PRO A 45 -5.85 -7.06 -19.54
CA PRO A 45 -5.58 -5.91 -20.39
C PRO A 45 -6.24 -6.02 -21.77
N ASP A 46 -6.81 -7.19 -22.12
CA ASP A 46 -7.51 -7.44 -23.38
C ASP A 46 -8.97 -7.83 -23.08
N VAL A 47 -9.90 -6.98 -23.49
CA VAL A 47 -11.34 -7.19 -23.32
C VAL A 47 -11.88 -8.41 -24.08
N ASN A 48 -11.19 -8.84 -25.14
CA ASN A 48 -11.57 -10.03 -25.91
C ASN A 48 -11.03 -11.32 -25.29
N GLN A 49 -10.13 -11.22 -24.32
CA GLN A 49 -9.53 -12.34 -23.62
C GLN A 49 -9.63 -12.15 -22.08
N PRO A 50 -10.83 -12.24 -21.50
CA PRO A 50 -11.05 -11.88 -20.08
C PRO A 50 -10.27 -12.75 -19.09
N GLY A 51 -9.81 -13.93 -19.51
CA GLY A 51 -8.95 -14.82 -18.71
C GLY A 51 -7.46 -14.49 -18.78
N TYR A 52 -7.04 -13.65 -19.72
CA TYR A 52 -5.63 -13.33 -19.90
C TYR A 52 -5.10 -12.43 -18.77
N ARG A 53 -3.88 -12.70 -18.32
CA ARG A 53 -3.12 -11.87 -17.39
C ARG A 53 -1.71 -11.65 -17.95
N ASN A 54 -1.25 -10.40 -17.90
CA ASN A 54 0.08 -10.04 -18.41
C ASN A 54 1.13 -9.95 -17.30
N ILE A 55 0.77 -10.38 -16.10
CA ILE A 55 1.68 -10.53 -14.95
C ILE A 55 1.12 -11.60 -14.00
N CYS A 56 2.00 -12.36 -13.36
CA CYS A 56 1.64 -13.30 -12.30
C CYS A 56 1.95 -12.70 -10.91
N PHE A 57 1.44 -13.39 -9.88
CA PHE A 57 1.63 -12.97 -8.49
C PHE A 57 3.11 -12.92 -8.09
N ASP A 58 3.90 -13.92 -8.46
CA ASP A 58 5.30 -14.02 -8.07
C ASP A 58 6.15 -12.91 -8.71
N GLU A 59 5.88 -12.54 -9.97
CA GLU A 59 6.53 -11.41 -10.63
C GLU A 59 6.22 -10.07 -9.94
N LEU A 60 4.98 -9.90 -9.44
CA LEU A 60 4.61 -8.73 -8.63
C LEU A 60 5.35 -8.73 -7.29
N VAL A 61 5.42 -9.88 -6.62
CA VAL A 61 6.15 -10.02 -5.34
C VAL A 61 7.62 -9.67 -5.53
N GLU A 62 8.26 -10.14 -6.60
CA GLU A 62 9.68 -9.83 -6.89
C GLU A 62 9.86 -8.31 -7.07
N ALA A 63 9.04 -7.67 -7.90
CA ALA A 63 9.11 -6.23 -8.15
C ALA A 63 8.88 -5.40 -6.88
N TYR A 64 7.85 -5.75 -6.10
CA TYR A 64 7.56 -5.06 -4.85
C TYR A 64 8.63 -5.30 -3.78
N THR A 65 9.23 -6.47 -3.73
CA THR A 65 10.33 -6.77 -2.80
C THR A 65 11.55 -5.90 -3.09
N GLU A 66 11.93 -5.74 -4.37
CA GLU A 66 13.05 -4.86 -4.76
C GLU A 66 12.77 -3.40 -4.36
N ALA A 67 11.57 -2.90 -4.65
CA ALA A 67 11.15 -1.54 -4.28
C ALA A 67 11.16 -1.34 -2.76
N THR A 68 10.58 -2.27 -2.01
CA THR A 68 10.50 -2.22 -0.53
C THR A 68 11.89 -2.22 0.11
N ARG A 69 12.80 -3.06 -0.36
CA ARG A 69 14.20 -3.05 0.12
C ARG A 69 14.88 -1.71 -0.13
N GLY A 70 14.63 -1.08 -1.28
CA GLY A 70 15.14 0.26 -1.57
C GLY A 70 14.61 1.30 -0.58
N LEU A 71 13.30 1.31 -0.33
CA LEU A 71 12.67 2.23 0.63
C LEU A 71 13.24 2.07 2.05
N VAL A 72 13.39 0.83 2.51
CA VAL A 72 13.98 0.51 3.83
C VAL A 72 15.44 0.97 3.89
N ALA A 73 16.26 0.68 2.88
CA ALA A 73 17.65 1.11 2.81
C ALA A 73 17.80 2.63 2.78
N GLY A 74 16.82 3.35 2.22
CA GLY A 74 16.77 4.81 2.21
C GLY A 74 16.28 5.45 3.51
N GLY A 75 15.85 4.66 4.51
CA GLY A 75 15.46 5.14 5.82
C GLY A 75 13.97 5.41 5.99
N ALA A 76 13.10 4.66 5.31
CA ALA A 76 11.67 4.67 5.61
C ALA A 76 11.40 4.13 7.02
N ASP A 77 10.46 4.75 7.73
CA ASP A 77 9.98 4.33 9.05
C ASP A 77 8.67 3.54 8.96
N ILE A 78 7.94 3.70 7.87
CA ILE A 78 6.61 3.12 7.64
C ILE A 78 6.58 2.63 6.19
N LEU A 79 5.97 1.48 5.93
CA LEU A 79 5.63 1.03 4.59
C LEU A 79 4.18 1.42 4.27
N LEU A 80 3.98 2.21 3.21
CA LEU A 80 2.67 2.69 2.78
C LEU A 80 2.29 2.07 1.43
N ILE A 81 1.47 1.03 1.46
CA ILE A 81 0.86 0.49 0.24
C ILE A 81 -0.34 1.36 -0.10
N GLU A 82 -0.23 2.15 -1.16
CA GLU A 82 -1.25 3.15 -1.47
C GLU A 82 -1.81 3.05 -2.89
N THR A 83 -2.95 3.72 -3.09
CA THR A 83 -3.67 3.78 -4.37
C THR A 83 -4.07 2.40 -4.88
N VAL A 84 -4.48 1.54 -3.93
CA VAL A 84 -4.87 0.17 -4.25
C VAL A 84 -6.22 0.15 -4.95
N PHE A 85 -6.23 -0.25 -6.20
CA PHE A 85 -7.43 -0.51 -7.00
C PHE A 85 -7.57 -1.98 -7.44
N ASP A 86 -6.53 -2.78 -7.26
CA ASP A 86 -6.49 -4.24 -7.47
C ASP A 86 -5.98 -4.91 -6.19
N THR A 87 -6.86 -5.66 -5.54
CA THR A 87 -6.55 -6.31 -4.25
C THR A 87 -5.55 -7.45 -4.38
N LEU A 88 -5.43 -8.09 -5.54
CA LEU A 88 -4.42 -9.12 -5.75
C LEU A 88 -3.02 -8.48 -5.83
N ASN A 89 -2.89 -7.32 -6.48
CA ASN A 89 -1.66 -6.53 -6.46
C ASN A 89 -1.31 -6.10 -5.02
N ALA A 90 -2.31 -5.65 -4.24
CA ALA A 90 -2.09 -5.30 -2.83
C ALA A 90 -1.59 -6.49 -2.01
N LYS A 91 -2.13 -7.68 -2.22
CA LYS A 91 -1.67 -8.90 -1.54
C LYS A 91 -0.23 -9.26 -1.91
N ALA A 92 0.18 -9.03 -3.16
CA ALA A 92 1.58 -9.21 -3.56
C ALA A 92 2.50 -8.19 -2.87
N ALA A 93 2.08 -6.91 -2.76
CA ALA A 93 2.82 -5.88 -2.05
C ALA A 93 2.90 -6.18 -0.54
N ILE A 94 1.80 -6.63 0.09
CA ILE A 94 1.77 -7.07 1.49
C ILE A 94 2.74 -8.24 1.72
N PHE A 95 2.72 -9.23 0.83
CA PHE A 95 3.63 -10.37 0.92
C PHE A 95 5.10 -9.93 0.80
N ALA A 96 5.40 -9.05 -0.15
CA ALA A 96 6.74 -8.48 -0.31
C ALA A 96 7.19 -7.69 0.92
N ALA A 97 6.30 -6.87 1.52
CA ALA A 97 6.57 -6.15 2.75
C ALA A 97 6.86 -7.10 3.92
N ASP A 98 6.10 -8.20 4.05
CA ASP A 98 6.33 -9.23 5.07
C ASP A 98 7.67 -9.94 4.89
N VAL A 99 8.04 -10.26 3.65
CA VAL A 99 9.36 -10.84 3.33
C VAL A 99 10.49 -9.92 3.79
N VAL A 100 10.42 -8.63 3.46
CA VAL A 100 11.45 -7.66 3.83
C VAL A 100 11.44 -7.41 5.35
N ASN A 101 10.29 -7.30 5.98
CA ASN A 101 10.18 -7.11 7.43
C ASN A 101 10.79 -8.27 8.22
N LYS A 102 10.76 -9.50 7.72
CA LYS A 102 11.43 -10.65 8.34
C LYS A 102 12.96 -10.60 8.29
N GLU A 103 13.50 -9.76 7.42
CA GLU A 103 14.95 -9.52 7.32
C GLU A 103 15.42 -8.44 8.32
N LEU A 104 14.50 -7.67 8.92
CA LEU A 104 14.80 -6.55 9.81
C LEU A 104 14.78 -6.97 11.28
N ALA A 105 15.65 -6.35 12.10
CA ALA A 105 15.61 -6.50 13.55
C ALA A 105 14.32 -5.89 14.13
N ASP A 106 13.91 -4.73 13.61
CA ASP A 106 12.70 -4.01 14.00
C ASP A 106 11.79 -3.87 12.75
N PRO A 107 10.75 -4.70 12.63
CA PRO A 107 9.82 -4.64 11.49
C PRO A 107 9.10 -3.29 11.39
N LEU A 108 8.99 -2.74 10.19
CA LEU A 108 8.30 -1.49 9.95
C LEU A 108 6.78 -1.67 9.95
N PRO A 109 6.02 -0.74 10.56
CA PRO A 109 4.58 -0.76 10.48
C PRO A 109 4.08 -0.57 9.04
N LEU A 110 2.94 -1.17 8.74
CA LEU A 110 2.29 -1.15 7.44
C LEU A 110 1.04 -0.28 7.48
N ILE A 111 0.90 0.62 6.52
CA ILE A 111 -0.34 1.36 6.24
C ILE A 111 -0.82 0.96 4.85
N ILE A 112 -2.13 0.77 4.68
CA ILE A 112 -2.72 0.38 3.39
C ILE A 112 -3.83 1.38 3.04
N SER A 113 -3.79 1.92 1.81
CA SER A 113 -4.77 2.89 1.33
C SER A 113 -5.37 2.43 -0.01
N GLY A 114 -6.69 2.21 -0.01
CA GLY A 114 -7.45 1.80 -1.18
C GLY A 114 -7.99 2.98 -1.97
N THR A 115 -8.25 2.77 -3.25
CA THR A 115 -8.85 3.77 -4.14
C THR A 115 -10.24 3.33 -4.55
N ILE A 116 -11.24 4.11 -4.14
CA ILE A 116 -12.63 3.95 -4.62
C ILE A 116 -12.75 4.75 -5.91
N THR A 117 -13.09 4.07 -7.00
CA THR A 117 -13.03 4.65 -8.34
C THR A 117 -14.32 5.29 -8.81
N ASP A 118 -15.43 5.01 -8.15
CA ASP A 118 -16.75 5.52 -8.57
C ASP A 118 -17.71 5.78 -7.40
N ALA A 119 -18.82 6.43 -7.72
CA ALA A 119 -19.88 6.75 -6.76
C ALA A 119 -20.63 5.50 -6.22
N SER A 120 -20.39 4.30 -6.78
CA SER A 120 -20.94 3.05 -6.25
C SER A 120 -20.15 2.53 -5.04
N GLY A 121 -19.05 3.19 -4.67
CA GLY A 121 -18.20 2.81 -3.54
C GLY A 121 -17.34 1.58 -3.80
N ARG A 122 -16.94 1.36 -5.06
CA ARG A 122 -16.15 0.20 -5.44
C ARG A 122 -14.77 0.58 -5.94
N THR A 123 -13.80 -0.32 -5.72
CA THR A 123 -12.50 -0.29 -6.38
C THR A 123 -12.65 -0.65 -7.87
N LEU A 124 -11.62 -0.41 -8.67
CA LEU A 124 -11.62 -0.78 -10.08
C LEU A 124 -11.82 -2.29 -10.30
N SER A 125 -11.34 -3.12 -9.38
CA SER A 125 -11.57 -4.58 -9.40
C SER A 125 -12.97 -4.99 -8.88
N GLY A 126 -13.86 -4.03 -8.58
CA GLY A 126 -15.26 -4.24 -8.24
C GLY A 126 -15.55 -4.49 -6.76
N GLN A 127 -14.56 -4.41 -5.88
CA GLN A 127 -14.74 -4.63 -4.44
C GLN A 127 -15.33 -3.40 -3.75
N THR A 128 -16.26 -3.64 -2.81
CA THR A 128 -16.70 -2.60 -1.88
C THR A 128 -15.57 -2.24 -0.90
N CYS A 129 -15.69 -1.10 -0.22
CA CYS A 129 -14.74 -0.69 0.80
C CYS A 129 -14.58 -1.75 1.91
N GLU A 130 -15.68 -2.33 2.35
CA GLU A 130 -15.70 -3.42 3.34
C GLU A 130 -14.98 -4.66 2.83
N ALA A 131 -15.27 -5.10 1.59
CA ALA A 131 -14.59 -6.24 0.98
C ALA A 131 -13.09 -6.00 0.82
N PHE A 132 -12.69 -4.76 0.48
CA PHE A 132 -11.29 -4.35 0.45
C PHE A 132 -10.65 -4.47 1.84
N LEU A 133 -11.30 -3.92 2.88
CA LEU A 133 -10.81 -3.99 4.25
C LEU A 133 -10.56 -5.44 4.67
N TYR A 134 -11.56 -6.33 4.55
CA TYR A 134 -11.41 -7.75 4.91
C TYR A 134 -10.33 -8.47 4.08
N SER A 135 -10.10 -8.02 2.84
CA SER A 135 -9.05 -8.60 1.99
C SER A 135 -7.63 -8.33 2.49
N VAL A 136 -7.41 -7.24 3.24
CA VAL A 136 -6.09 -6.80 3.67
C VAL A 136 -5.85 -6.87 5.18
N GLU A 137 -6.90 -7.00 6.01
CA GLU A 137 -6.79 -6.99 7.48
C GLU A 137 -5.93 -8.11 8.05
N HIS A 138 -5.78 -9.23 7.34
CA HIS A 138 -4.91 -10.34 7.75
C HIS A 138 -3.44 -9.93 7.94
N SER A 139 -3.00 -8.83 7.29
CA SER A 139 -1.66 -8.28 7.44
C SER A 139 -1.50 -7.43 8.71
N LYS A 140 -2.56 -7.23 9.48
CA LYS A 140 -2.60 -6.42 10.71
C LYS A 140 -1.99 -5.04 10.51
N PRO A 141 -2.43 -4.26 9.51
CA PRO A 141 -1.85 -2.97 9.25
C PRO A 141 -2.09 -1.99 10.42
N LEU A 142 -1.17 -1.05 10.63
CA LEU A 142 -1.32 0.04 11.60
C LEU A 142 -2.56 0.88 11.30
N ALA A 143 -2.85 1.10 10.02
CA ALA A 143 -4.04 1.81 9.56
C ALA A 143 -4.46 1.32 8.18
N VAL A 144 -5.77 1.40 7.91
CA VAL A 144 -6.35 1.25 6.57
C VAL A 144 -7.10 2.53 6.24
N GLY A 145 -6.87 3.06 5.05
CA GLY A 145 -7.47 4.30 4.58
C GLY A 145 -7.96 4.21 3.15
N LEU A 146 -8.48 5.33 2.67
CA LEU A 146 -8.90 5.53 1.28
C LEU A 146 -8.23 6.78 0.73
N ASN A 147 -7.91 6.78 -0.56
CA ASN A 147 -7.35 7.93 -1.24
C ASN A 147 -7.93 8.10 -2.65
N CYS A 148 -7.60 9.23 -3.27
CA CYS A 148 -7.94 9.58 -4.66
C CYS A 148 -9.45 9.61 -4.99
N ALA A 149 -9.80 9.60 -6.22
CA ALA A 149 -11.06 9.47 -6.93
C ALA A 149 -12.28 10.25 -6.40
N LEU A 150 -12.61 10.21 -5.13
CA LEU A 150 -13.75 10.90 -4.54
C LEU A 150 -13.32 11.94 -3.51
N GLY A 151 -14.05 13.06 -3.42
CA GLY A 151 -13.82 14.08 -2.38
C GLY A 151 -14.11 13.56 -0.97
N ALA A 152 -13.62 14.26 0.04
CA ALA A 152 -13.75 13.84 1.44
C ALA A 152 -15.21 13.61 1.87
N GLU A 153 -16.15 14.45 1.43
CA GLU A 153 -17.58 14.30 1.75
C GLU A 153 -18.19 13.00 1.22
N GLN A 154 -17.78 12.60 0.01
CA GLN A 154 -18.25 11.36 -0.63
C GLN A 154 -17.60 10.12 -0.02
N SER A 155 -16.44 10.28 0.61
CA SER A 155 -15.70 9.20 1.26
C SER A 155 -16.10 8.96 2.73
N VAL A 156 -16.79 9.91 3.37
CA VAL A 156 -17.15 9.84 4.81
C VAL A 156 -17.96 8.58 5.15
N SER A 157 -18.91 8.19 4.31
CA SER A 157 -19.71 6.99 4.53
C SER A 157 -18.91 5.68 4.58
N TYR A 158 -17.70 5.68 4.00
CA TYR A 158 -16.82 4.51 3.94
C TYR A 158 -15.76 4.50 5.05
N THR A 159 -15.48 5.64 5.67
CA THR A 159 -14.46 5.76 6.73
C THR A 159 -14.96 5.33 8.11
N HIS A 160 -16.26 5.18 8.30
CA HIS A 160 -16.87 4.82 9.59
C HIS A 160 -17.01 3.31 9.83
N LEU A 161 -16.63 2.46 8.89
CA LEU A 161 -16.80 1.00 9.00
C LEU A 161 -16.04 0.34 10.16
N ARG A 162 -15.07 1.03 10.77
CA ARG A 162 -14.23 0.48 11.86
C ARG A 162 -14.40 1.11 13.23
N ALA A 163 -15.27 2.11 13.38
CA ALA A 163 -15.45 2.78 14.69
C ALA A 163 -16.12 1.88 15.75
N HIS A 164 -16.61 0.71 15.37
CA HIS A 164 -17.37 -0.19 16.26
C HIS A 164 -16.62 -1.45 16.71
N GLU A 165 -15.41 -1.72 16.20
CA GLU A 165 -14.72 -2.99 16.49
C GLU A 165 -13.50 -2.88 17.42
N THR A 166 -13.18 -1.71 17.96
CA THR A 166 -12.03 -1.53 18.87
C THR A 166 -12.41 -1.39 20.36
N THR A 167 -13.59 -1.82 20.74
CA THR A 167 -13.94 -1.99 22.14
C THR A 167 -14.19 -3.48 22.39
N ASP A 168 -13.12 -4.22 22.67
CA ASP A 168 -13.10 -5.35 23.58
C ASP A 168 -11.86 -6.20 23.31
N ASN A 169 -10.76 -5.87 24.02
CA ASN A 169 -9.91 -6.82 24.76
C ASN A 169 -8.80 -6.08 25.47
#